data_3675d4c5b9c76b17ddd0c50a57524dad
#
_entry.id   3675d4c5b9c76b17ddd0c50a57524dad
#
_cell.length_a   1.000
_cell.length_b   1.000
_cell.length_c   1.000
_cell.angle_alpha   90.00
_cell.angle_beta   90.00
_cell.angle_gamma   90.00
#
_symmetry.space_group_name_H-M   'P 1'
#
loop_
_entity.id
_entity.type
_entity.pdbx_description
1 polymer ?
#
loop_
_entity_poly.entity_id
_entity_poly.type
_entity_poly.pdbx_seq_one_letter_code
_entity_poly.pdbx_strand_id
1 'polypeptide(L)'
;MGFETPKIWEAKKGEKPTAFCDLDLKVRPLLDEMITERAVDYITRKASEKQPFFTYVALTHLHPPEAPHPDFDQTSPDRLGGYADLIAEQDYRTGQILDAIELAGIADNTIVIVASDNATGGVLLPPQGGSNGPWRGDFFTPPFEGCYRAPAMIRWPGKIAAGVVTDQMLSAVDWYSTLATFAGAAERVPTDRPIDSIDTSEFLLGNSETSGREHVMLAGPDGEMMSVKYDRVKVIFRYAEGLDKPIVTPMMPMVFDLSSDPGEKFNLMSTKLDMMWMFAPAFEALGAYKASVEKYPNIKPGVDFPGYGSHGAEHVVAPKESAWEHRNSP
;
A
#
# COMPACT_ATOMS: atom_id res chain seq x y z
N MET A 1 1.87 2.41 35.33
CA MET A 1 0.99 2.97 34.29
C MET A 1 0.21 1.79 33.74
N GLY A 2 -1.10 1.75 33.93
CA GLY A 2 -1.94 0.73 33.29
C GLY A 2 -2.17 1.14 31.85
N PHE A 3 -1.73 0.33 30.91
CA PHE A 3 -2.11 0.52 29.50
C PHE A 3 -3.57 0.11 29.36
N GLU A 4 -4.41 1.01 28.83
CA GLU A 4 -5.76 0.61 28.43
C GLU A 4 -5.67 -0.36 27.24
N THR A 5 -6.47 -1.41 27.26
CA THR A 5 -6.57 -2.35 26.15
C THR A 5 -7.10 -1.59 24.92
N PRO A 6 -6.43 -1.71 23.76
CA PRO A 6 -6.94 -1.14 22.52
C PRO A 6 -8.36 -1.64 22.22
N LYS A 7 -9.14 -0.84 21.51
CA LYS A 7 -10.54 -1.16 21.19
C LYS A 7 -10.77 -1.20 19.69
N ILE A 8 -11.64 -2.09 19.27
CA ILE A 8 -12.24 -2.06 17.94
C ILE A 8 -13.41 -1.07 17.99
N TRP A 9 -13.43 -0.16 17.05
CA TRP A 9 -14.43 0.88 16.93
C TRP A 9 -15.30 0.70 15.70
N GLU A 10 -16.58 0.90 15.84
CA GLU A 10 -17.54 0.95 14.74
C GLU A 10 -18.12 2.36 14.60
N ALA A 11 -18.30 2.79 13.34
CA ALA A 11 -18.95 4.05 13.04
C ALA A 11 -19.78 3.94 11.76
N LYS A 12 -20.89 4.67 11.70
CA LYS A 12 -21.65 4.92 10.48
C LYS A 12 -21.49 6.37 10.06
N LYS A 13 -21.72 6.65 8.78
CA LYS A 13 -21.66 8.01 8.26
C LYS A 13 -22.55 8.94 9.08
N GLY A 14 -21.96 9.99 9.65
CA GLY A 14 -22.65 10.98 10.46
C GLY A 14 -22.82 10.62 11.94
N GLU A 15 -22.37 9.46 12.37
CA GLU A 15 -22.41 9.00 13.76
C GLU A 15 -21.03 9.09 14.41
N LYS A 16 -21.00 9.25 15.74
CA LYS A 16 -19.75 9.14 16.50
C LYS A 16 -19.34 7.67 16.58
N PRO A 17 -18.02 7.36 16.49
CA PRO A 17 -17.54 6.00 16.70
C PRO A 17 -17.93 5.47 18.07
N THR A 18 -18.34 4.21 18.12
CA THR A 18 -18.64 3.46 19.35
C THR A 18 -17.69 2.29 19.50
N ALA A 19 -17.24 2.03 20.74
CA ALA A 19 -16.40 0.89 21.01
C ALA A 19 -17.24 -0.39 20.85
N PHE A 20 -16.75 -1.29 19.97
CA PHE A 20 -17.39 -2.58 19.72
C PHE A 20 -16.92 -3.64 20.72
N CYS A 21 -15.60 -3.84 20.83
CA CYS A 21 -14.98 -4.74 21.82
C CYS A 21 -13.52 -4.35 22.08
N ASP A 22 -12.94 -4.92 23.12
CA ASP A 22 -11.50 -4.81 23.38
C ASP A 22 -10.72 -5.66 22.37
N LEU A 23 -9.60 -5.13 21.89
CA LEU A 23 -8.66 -5.86 21.01
C LEU A 23 -7.55 -6.45 21.89
N ASP A 24 -7.77 -7.66 22.36
CA ASP A 24 -6.80 -8.44 23.14
C ASP A 24 -6.32 -9.67 22.34
N LEU A 25 -5.47 -10.49 22.95
CA LEU A 25 -4.96 -11.72 22.34
C LEU A 25 -6.02 -12.81 22.12
N LYS A 26 -7.22 -12.68 22.70
CA LYS A 26 -8.34 -13.60 22.45
C LYS A 26 -9.14 -13.18 21.23
N VAL A 27 -9.26 -11.87 21.02
CA VAL A 27 -10.00 -11.29 19.89
C VAL A 27 -9.12 -11.19 18.64
N ARG A 28 -7.79 -11.00 18.81
CA ARG A 28 -6.87 -10.85 17.67
C ARG A 28 -6.99 -11.96 16.61
N PRO A 29 -7.07 -13.28 16.98
CA PRO A 29 -7.24 -14.36 16.01
C PRO A 29 -8.56 -14.33 15.24
N LEU A 30 -9.60 -13.70 15.79
CA LEU A 30 -10.94 -13.65 15.21
C LEU A 30 -11.19 -12.40 14.36
N LEU A 31 -10.24 -11.45 14.33
CA LEU A 31 -10.46 -10.13 13.78
C LEU A 31 -10.73 -10.18 12.26
N ASP A 32 -9.97 -10.96 11.52
CA ASP A 32 -10.10 -11.02 10.07
C ASP A 32 -11.34 -11.82 9.62
N GLU A 33 -11.82 -12.76 10.43
CA GLU A 33 -13.16 -13.35 10.27
C GLU A 33 -14.24 -12.27 10.40
N MET A 34 -14.21 -11.50 11.49
CA MET A 34 -15.18 -10.43 11.75
C MET A 34 -15.18 -9.36 10.65
N ILE A 35 -14.02 -9.02 10.10
CA ILE A 35 -13.89 -8.08 8.97
C ILE A 35 -14.50 -8.70 7.71
N THR A 36 -14.21 -9.96 7.43
CA THR A 36 -14.70 -10.68 6.25
C THR A 36 -16.22 -10.83 6.28
N GLU A 37 -16.79 -11.22 7.41
CA GLU A 37 -18.24 -11.33 7.58
C GLU A 37 -18.97 -10.00 7.29
N ARG A 38 -18.41 -8.88 7.79
CA ARG A 38 -18.96 -7.55 7.50
C ARG A 38 -18.85 -7.16 6.04
N ALA A 39 -17.74 -7.52 5.39
CA ALA A 39 -17.53 -7.28 3.97
C ALA A 39 -18.55 -8.08 3.14
N VAL A 40 -18.71 -9.34 3.43
CA VAL A 40 -19.69 -10.25 2.76
C VAL A 40 -21.13 -9.75 2.94
N ASP A 41 -21.52 -9.40 4.18
CA ASP A 41 -22.85 -8.83 4.45
C ASP A 41 -23.06 -7.53 3.66
N TYR A 42 -22.08 -6.62 3.68
CA TYR A 42 -22.17 -5.36 2.95
C TYR A 42 -22.31 -5.56 1.44
N ILE A 43 -21.52 -6.42 0.84
CA ILE A 43 -21.54 -6.74 -0.59
C ILE A 43 -22.89 -7.34 -0.96
N THR A 44 -23.35 -8.34 -0.22
CA THR A 44 -24.63 -9.03 -0.47
C THR A 44 -25.80 -8.05 -0.39
N ARG A 45 -25.82 -7.22 0.63
CA ARG A 45 -26.86 -6.20 0.82
C ARG A 45 -26.83 -5.17 -0.31
N LYS A 46 -25.66 -4.65 -0.70
CA LYS A 46 -25.56 -3.65 -1.78
C LYS A 46 -25.92 -4.22 -3.14
N ALA A 47 -25.58 -5.47 -3.40
CA ALA A 47 -26.01 -6.17 -4.59
C ALA A 47 -27.55 -6.28 -4.67
N SER A 48 -28.20 -6.68 -3.56
CA SER A 48 -29.67 -6.79 -3.49
C SER A 48 -30.37 -5.43 -3.67
N GLU A 49 -29.78 -4.36 -3.14
CA GLU A 49 -30.26 -2.97 -3.30
C GLU A 49 -29.97 -2.40 -4.71
N LYS A 50 -29.20 -3.11 -5.54
CA LYS A 50 -28.74 -2.65 -6.87
C LYS A 50 -28.04 -1.29 -6.82
N GLN A 51 -27.30 -1.03 -5.75
CA GLN A 51 -26.56 0.21 -5.55
C GLN A 51 -25.09 0.01 -5.87
N PRO A 52 -24.46 0.91 -6.67
CA PRO A 52 -23.02 0.94 -6.78
C PRO A 52 -22.38 1.12 -5.40
N PHE A 53 -21.25 0.46 -5.18
CA PHE A 53 -20.53 0.57 -3.93
C PHE A 53 -19.01 0.60 -4.16
N PHE A 54 -18.31 1.17 -3.22
CA PHE A 54 -16.88 1.03 -3.03
C PHE A 54 -16.66 0.49 -1.61
N THR A 55 -15.84 -0.54 -1.49
CA THR A 55 -15.44 -1.05 -0.18
C THR A 55 -13.93 -1.28 -0.14
N TYR A 56 -13.32 -0.87 0.96
CA TYR A 56 -11.92 -1.14 1.28
C TYR A 56 -11.90 -2.10 2.46
N VAL A 57 -11.40 -3.31 2.22
CA VAL A 57 -11.33 -4.39 3.22
C VAL A 57 -9.87 -4.51 3.67
N ALA A 58 -9.57 -3.92 4.82
CA ALA A 58 -8.24 -3.96 5.40
C ALA A 58 -8.09 -5.19 6.31
N LEU A 59 -7.71 -6.33 5.73
CA LEU A 59 -7.35 -7.51 6.51
C LEU A 59 -6.07 -7.22 7.30
N THR A 60 -5.99 -7.76 8.52
CA THR A 60 -4.87 -7.51 9.44
C THR A 60 -3.81 -8.61 9.39
N HIS A 61 -4.04 -9.65 8.56
CA HIS A 61 -3.13 -10.77 8.41
C HIS A 61 -1.73 -10.34 8.00
N LEU A 62 -0.79 -11.19 8.36
CA LEU A 62 0.65 -11.09 8.22
C LEU A 62 1.31 -10.04 9.13
N HIS A 63 0.53 -9.21 9.85
CA HIS A 63 1.09 -8.29 10.84
C HIS A 63 1.22 -8.96 12.22
N PRO A 64 2.37 -8.84 12.89
CA PRO A 64 2.53 -9.33 14.26
C PRO A 64 1.51 -8.72 15.25
N PRO A 65 1.12 -9.47 16.29
CA PRO A 65 1.49 -10.85 16.61
C PRO A 65 0.85 -11.85 15.63
N GLU A 66 1.61 -12.88 15.25
CA GLU A 66 1.12 -13.96 14.41
C GLU A 66 0.12 -14.80 15.21
N ALA A 67 -1.15 -14.53 14.99
CA ALA A 67 -2.25 -15.16 15.71
C ALA A 67 -3.34 -15.55 14.68
N PRO A 68 -3.16 -16.70 13.99
CA PRO A 68 -4.14 -17.22 13.07
C PRO A 68 -5.43 -17.59 13.80
N HIS A 69 -6.56 -17.59 13.08
CA HIS A 69 -7.81 -18.14 13.59
C HIS A 69 -7.60 -19.61 14.01
N PRO A 70 -8.26 -20.11 15.07
CA PRO A 70 -8.07 -21.48 15.56
C PRO A 70 -8.24 -22.58 14.51
N ASP A 71 -9.07 -22.37 13.49
CA ASP A 71 -9.27 -23.32 12.40
C ASP A 71 -8.07 -23.42 11.45
N PHE A 72 -7.14 -22.46 11.50
CA PHE A 72 -5.95 -22.40 10.68
C PHE A 72 -4.66 -22.62 11.48
N ASP A 73 -4.73 -22.61 12.80
CA ASP A 73 -3.57 -22.82 13.65
C ASP A 73 -2.95 -24.20 13.42
N GLN A 74 -1.65 -24.22 13.13
CA GLN A 74 -0.87 -25.42 12.82
C GLN A 74 -1.35 -26.22 11.59
N THR A 75 -2.03 -25.59 10.65
CA THR A 75 -2.46 -26.24 9.40
C THR A 75 -1.35 -26.29 8.35
N SER A 76 -0.37 -25.40 8.43
CA SER A 76 0.82 -25.40 7.56
C SER A 76 1.88 -26.38 8.06
N PRO A 77 2.82 -26.82 7.20
CA PRO A 77 3.95 -27.63 7.65
C PRO A 77 4.73 -26.94 8.79
N ASP A 78 5.07 -27.65 9.85
CA ASP A 78 5.72 -27.16 11.09
C ASP A 78 6.89 -26.20 10.87
N ARG A 79 7.66 -26.41 9.80
CA ARG A 79 8.81 -25.56 9.44
C ARG A 79 8.44 -24.17 8.90
N LEU A 80 7.17 -23.93 8.54
CA LEU A 80 6.71 -22.67 7.97
C LEU A 80 6.07 -21.75 9.01
N GLY A 81 5.67 -22.30 10.19
CA GLY A 81 5.16 -21.54 11.33
C GLY A 81 3.86 -20.78 11.10
N GLY A 82 3.50 -19.95 12.05
CA GLY A 82 2.25 -19.19 12.08
C GLY A 82 2.07 -18.21 10.90
N TYR A 83 3.16 -17.72 10.32
CA TYR A 83 3.09 -16.85 9.13
C TYR A 83 2.43 -17.55 7.93
N ALA A 84 2.73 -18.84 7.72
CA ALA A 84 2.11 -19.62 6.66
C ALA A 84 0.64 -19.95 6.96
N ASP A 85 0.28 -20.15 8.23
CA ASP A 85 -1.12 -20.32 8.65
C ASP A 85 -1.93 -19.06 8.39
N LEU A 86 -1.37 -17.87 8.65
CA LEU A 86 -1.98 -16.59 8.34
C LEU A 86 -2.16 -16.37 6.83
N ILE A 87 -1.21 -16.81 5.99
CA ILE A 87 -1.37 -16.77 4.53
C ILE A 87 -2.54 -17.65 4.08
N ALA A 88 -2.63 -18.88 4.63
CA ALA A 88 -3.72 -19.80 4.32
C ALA A 88 -5.08 -19.23 4.74
N GLU A 89 -5.15 -18.61 5.92
CA GLU A 89 -6.36 -17.92 6.36
C GLU A 89 -6.71 -16.74 5.45
N GLN A 90 -5.74 -15.89 5.10
CA GLN A 90 -5.97 -14.74 4.21
C GLN A 90 -6.50 -15.18 2.84
N ASP A 91 -5.95 -16.25 2.26
CA ASP A 91 -6.43 -16.84 1.02
C ASP A 91 -7.89 -17.29 1.14
N TYR A 92 -8.21 -18.01 2.21
CA TYR A 92 -9.58 -18.45 2.50
C TYR A 92 -10.55 -17.28 2.68
N ARG A 93 -10.18 -16.25 3.47
CA ARG A 93 -11.01 -15.05 3.69
C ARG A 93 -11.24 -14.27 2.39
N THR A 94 -10.21 -14.17 1.56
CA THR A 94 -10.34 -13.59 0.22
C THR A 94 -11.29 -14.41 -0.64
N GLY A 95 -11.21 -15.74 -0.59
CA GLY A 95 -12.14 -16.65 -1.26
C GLY A 95 -13.60 -16.40 -0.86
N GLN A 96 -13.88 -16.23 0.43
CA GLN A 96 -15.24 -15.92 0.92
C GLN A 96 -15.82 -14.62 0.32
N ILE A 97 -14.99 -13.60 0.16
CA ILE A 97 -15.39 -12.33 -0.48
C ILE A 97 -15.67 -12.53 -1.96
N LEU A 98 -14.81 -13.28 -2.66
CA LEU A 98 -15.01 -13.60 -4.07
C LEU A 98 -16.28 -14.43 -4.28
N ASP A 99 -16.53 -15.43 -3.45
CA ASP A 99 -17.75 -16.24 -3.48
C ASP A 99 -19.02 -15.41 -3.26
N ALA A 100 -18.97 -14.43 -2.35
CA ALA A 100 -20.11 -13.53 -2.13
C ALA A 100 -20.43 -12.69 -3.38
N ILE A 101 -19.42 -12.23 -4.11
CA ILE A 101 -19.57 -11.48 -5.37
C ILE A 101 -20.17 -12.38 -6.47
N GLU A 102 -19.69 -13.63 -6.59
CA GLU A 102 -20.20 -14.60 -7.56
C GLU A 102 -21.65 -15.00 -7.24
N LEU A 103 -21.95 -15.35 -5.99
CA LEU A 103 -23.28 -15.75 -5.54
C LEU A 103 -24.29 -14.61 -5.68
N ALA A 104 -23.87 -13.38 -5.53
CA ALA A 104 -24.69 -12.19 -5.76
C ALA A 104 -24.92 -11.89 -7.25
N GLY A 105 -24.25 -12.59 -8.17
CA GLY A 105 -24.37 -12.40 -9.63
C GLY A 105 -23.87 -11.06 -10.14
N ILE A 106 -22.87 -10.45 -9.45
CA ILE A 106 -22.33 -9.13 -9.79
C ILE A 106 -20.88 -9.16 -10.26
N ALA A 107 -20.29 -10.35 -10.45
CA ALA A 107 -18.86 -10.52 -10.75
C ALA A 107 -18.41 -9.73 -12.00
N ASP A 108 -19.18 -9.77 -13.09
CA ASP A 108 -18.84 -9.09 -14.35
C ASP A 108 -18.90 -7.55 -14.23
N ASN A 109 -19.53 -7.03 -13.18
CA ASN A 109 -19.64 -5.60 -12.90
C ASN A 109 -18.93 -5.18 -11.61
N THR A 110 -17.98 -5.99 -11.15
CA THR A 110 -17.22 -5.71 -9.94
C THR A 110 -15.72 -5.82 -10.22
N ILE A 111 -14.99 -4.74 -9.90
CA ILE A 111 -13.52 -4.75 -9.88
C ILE A 111 -13.10 -5.23 -8.50
N VAL A 112 -12.26 -6.25 -8.45
CA VAL A 112 -11.62 -6.72 -7.22
C VAL A 112 -10.13 -6.51 -7.31
N ILE A 113 -9.57 -5.83 -6.32
CA ILE A 113 -8.13 -5.60 -6.18
C ILE A 113 -7.67 -6.25 -4.89
N VAL A 114 -6.67 -7.11 -4.97
CA VAL A 114 -5.98 -7.69 -3.81
C VAL A 114 -4.55 -7.22 -3.85
N ALA A 115 -4.12 -6.52 -2.80
CA ALA A 115 -2.77 -5.98 -2.72
C ALA A 115 -2.29 -5.98 -1.27
N SER A 116 -0.97 -6.04 -1.08
CA SER A 116 -0.34 -5.75 0.21
C SER A 116 0.03 -4.27 0.28
N ASP A 117 0.05 -3.70 1.48
CA ASP A 117 0.48 -2.33 1.74
C ASP A 117 2.00 -2.18 1.71
N ASN A 118 2.74 -3.22 2.08
CA ASN A 118 4.20 -3.25 2.12
C ASN A 118 4.74 -4.68 2.00
N ALA A 119 6.06 -4.78 1.96
CA ALA A 119 6.78 -6.05 1.94
C ALA A 119 6.88 -6.68 3.35
N THR A 120 7.26 -7.96 3.40
CA THR A 120 7.41 -8.66 4.68
C THR A 120 8.57 -8.11 5.52
N GLY A 121 8.42 -8.18 6.84
CA GLY A 121 9.46 -7.88 7.82
C GLY A 121 10.35 -9.07 8.18
N GLY A 122 10.60 -9.98 7.23
CA GLY A 122 11.23 -11.29 7.43
C GLY A 122 12.53 -11.32 8.24
N VAL A 123 13.33 -10.26 8.16
CA VAL A 123 14.59 -10.17 8.93
C VAL A 123 14.36 -9.90 10.42
N LEU A 124 13.28 -9.21 10.77
CA LEU A 124 12.98 -8.87 12.17
C LEU A 124 12.21 -9.96 12.91
N LEU A 125 11.62 -10.90 12.19
CA LEU A 125 10.75 -11.94 12.74
C LEU A 125 11.22 -13.35 12.36
N PRO A 126 12.52 -13.68 12.50
CA PRO A 126 12.97 -15.03 12.24
C PRO A 126 12.42 -16.00 13.32
N PRO A 127 12.07 -17.25 12.96
CA PRO A 127 12.23 -17.85 11.63
C PRO A 127 10.99 -17.74 10.74
N GLN A 128 9.98 -16.93 11.10
CA GLN A 128 8.61 -17.03 10.63
C GLN A 128 8.18 -15.94 9.63
N GLY A 129 9.05 -14.98 9.34
CA GLY A 129 8.65 -13.72 8.69
C GLY A 129 8.53 -13.70 7.17
N GLY A 130 8.41 -14.83 6.50
CA GLY A 130 8.26 -14.85 5.05
C GLY A 130 9.54 -14.50 4.27
N SER A 131 9.41 -14.22 2.96
CA SER A 131 10.52 -13.87 2.08
C SER A 131 10.08 -12.89 1.01
N ASN A 132 10.93 -11.89 0.73
CA ASN A 132 10.73 -10.96 -0.38
C ASN A 132 11.31 -11.50 -1.72
N GLY A 133 11.51 -12.82 -1.82
CA GLY A 133 12.03 -13.46 -3.02
C GLY A 133 13.46 -13.01 -3.34
N PRO A 134 13.78 -12.67 -4.63
CA PRO A 134 15.12 -12.26 -5.03
C PRO A 134 15.46 -10.82 -4.60
N TRP A 135 14.50 -10.04 -4.14
CA TRP A 135 14.63 -8.62 -3.85
C TRP A 135 15.43 -8.38 -2.58
N ARG A 136 16.35 -7.42 -2.61
CA ARG A 136 17.11 -7.03 -1.43
C ARG A 136 16.22 -6.36 -0.40
N GLY A 137 16.46 -6.71 0.87
CA GLY A 137 15.88 -6.02 2.01
C GLY A 137 14.49 -6.52 2.43
N ASP A 138 13.89 -5.78 3.34
CA ASP A 138 12.59 -6.02 3.96
C ASP A 138 11.94 -4.69 4.35
N PHE A 139 10.81 -4.72 5.05
CA PHE A 139 10.03 -3.55 5.47
C PHE A 139 10.85 -2.41 6.10
N PHE A 140 11.96 -2.71 6.75
CA PHE A 140 12.78 -1.73 7.48
C PHE A 140 14.06 -1.30 6.75
N THR A 141 14.21 -1.65 5.49
CA THR A 141 15.43 -1.37 4.72
C THR A 141 15.18 -0.50 3.49
N PRO A 142 14.62 0.73 3.67
CA PRO A 142 14.42 1.60 2.53
C PRO A 142 15.76 2.03 1.92
N PRO A 143 15.85 2.21 0.60
CA PRO A 143 14.81 2.10 -0.42
C PRO A 143 14.94 0.82 -1.29
N PHE A 144 15.44 -0.27 -0.74
CA PHE A 144 15.62 -1.52 -1.50
C PHE A 144 14.27 -2.10 -1.96
N GLU A 145 14.27 -2.84 -3.09
CA GLU A 145 13.04 -3.39 -3.68
C GLU A 145 12.25 -4.27 -2.69
N GLY A 146 12.96 -5.06 -1.86
CA GLY A 146 12.33 -5.88 -0.83
C GLY A 146 11.64 -5.11 0.30
N CYS A 147 11.80 -3.78 0.36
CA CYS A 147 11.06 -2.92 1.29
C CYS A 147 9.72 -2.45 0.71
N TYR A 148 9.68 -2.14 -0.58
CA TYR A 148 8.56 -1.44 -1.21
C TYR A 148 7.76 -2.28 -2.20
N ARG A 149 8.36 -3.34 -2.76
CA ARG A 149 7.69 -4.16 -3.76
C ARG A 149 6.70 -5.09 -3.09
N ALA A 150 5.43 -4.85 -3.34
CA ALA A 150 4.32 -5.61 -2.79
C ALA A 150 3.53 -6.30 -3.92
N PRO A 151 2.93 -7.48 -3.67
CA PRO A 151 2.05 -8.11 -4.64
C PRO A 151 0.80 -7.28 -4.85
N ALA A 152 0.33 -7.22 -6.11
CA ALA A 152 -0.94 -6.63 -6.47
C ALA A 152 -1.59 -7.42 -7.60
N MET A 153 -2.88 -7.68 -7.46
CA MET A 153 -3.69 -8.42 -8.43
C MET A 153 -4.98 -7.67 -8.65
N ILE A 154 -5.45 -7.64 -9.90
CA ILE A 154 -6.74 -7.06 -10.26
C ILE A 154 -7.55 -8.07 -11.06
N ARG A 155 -8.86 -8.14 -10.77
CA ARG A 155 -9.82 -8.96 -11.50
C ARG A 155 -11.02 -8.10 -11.91
N TRP A 156 -11.36 -8.16 -13.19
CA TRP A 156 -12.62 -7.63 -13.74
C TRP A 156 -13.04 -8.49 -14.92
N PRO A 157 -13.91 -9.50 -14.72
CA PRO A 157 -14.30 -10.44 -15.76
C PRO A 157 -14.87 -9.72 -16.99
N GLY A 158 -14.50 -10.19 -18.18
CA GLY A 158 -14.94 -9.60 -19.45
C GLY A 158 -14.36 -8.23 -19.81
N LYS A 159 -13.52 -7.64 -18.94
CA LYS A 159 -12.88 -6.33 -19.16
C LYS A 159 -11.36 -6.44 -19.09
N ILE A 160 -10.81 -7.07 -18.07
CA ILE A 160 -9.38 -7.29 -17.91
C ILE A 160 -9.08 -8.75 -18.26
N ALA A 161 -8.10 -8.97 -19.12
CA ALA A 161 -7.71 -10.30 -19.55
C ALA A 161 -7.17 -11.13 -18.38
N ALA A 162 -7.60 -12.38 -18.27
CA ALA A 162 -7.13 -13.28 -17.24
C ALA A 162 -5.69 -13.77 -17.51
N GLY A 163 -4.93 -14.05 -16.44
CA GLY A 163 -3.61 -14.66 -16.52
C GLY A 163 -2.50 -13.74 -17.02
N VAL A 164 -2.74 -12.45 -17.17
CA VAL A 164 -1.70 -11.47 -17.52
C VAL A 164 -0.80 -11.22 -16.31
N VAL A 165 0.51 -11.32 -16.52
CA VAL A 165 1.55 -10.94 -15.57
C VAL A 165 2.43 -9.88 -16.22
N THR A 166 2.76 -8.82 -15.48
CA THR A 166 3.50 -7.69 -16.01
C THR A 166 4.54 -7.17 -15.01
N ASP A 167 5.65 -6.66 -15.52
CA ASP A 167 6.68 -5.94 -14.77
C ASP A 167 6.59 -4.42 -14.94
N GLN A 168 5.52 -3.92 -15.57
CA GLN A 168 5.28 -2.49 -15.68
C GLN A 168 5.12 -1.87 -14.29
N MET A 169 5.70 -0.68 -14.11
CA MET A 169 5.58 0.05 -12.84
C MET A 169 4.14 0.49 -12.61
N LEU A 170 3.60 0.14 -11.46
CA LEU A 170 2.39 0.72 -10.88
C LEU A 170 2.70 1.10 -9.43
N SER A 171 2.13 2.18 -8.97
CA SER A 171 2.20 2.59 -7.57
C SER A 171 0.83 2.47 -6.91
N ALA A 172 0.79 2.19 -5.61
CA ALA A 172 -0.48 2.12 -4.87
C ALA A 172 -1.30 3.41 -5.00
N VAL A 173 -0.66 4.57 -5.20
CA VAL A 173 -1.35 5.85 -5.42
C VAL A 173 -2.12 5.90 -6.75
N ASP A 174 -1.75 5.07 -7.74
CA ASP A 174 -2.38 5.08 -9.07
C ASP A 174 -3.81 4.55 -9.04
N TRP A 175 -4.18 3.79 -8.02
CA TRP A 175 -5.57 3.36 -7.85
C TRP A 175 -6.54 4.52 -7.75
N TYR A 176 -6.14 5.69 -7.24
CA TYR A 176 -7.03 6.83 -7.10
C TYR A 176 -7.55 7.33 -8.45
N SER A 177 -6.67 7.69 -9.38
CA SER A 177 -7.07 8.18 -10.71
C SER A 177 -7.66 7.07 -11.58
N THR A 178 -7.07 5.87 -11.51
CA THR A 178 -7.52 4.71 -12.28
C THR A 178 -8.94 4.29 -11.91
N LEU A 179 -9.26 4.20 -10.62
CA LEU A 179 -10.62 3.85 -10.17
C LEU A 179 -11.61 4.98 -10.40
N ALA A 180 -11.18 6.25 -10.35
CA ALA A 180 -12.03 7.36 -10.77
C ALA A 180 -12.43 7.24 -12.24
N THR A 181 -11.50 6.85 -13.12
CA THR A 181 -11.79 6.61 -14.54
C THR A 181 -12.73 5.42 -14.72
N PHE A 182 -12.48 4.29 -14.08
CA PHE A 182 -13.37 3.12 -14.14
C PHE A 182 -14.79 3.42 -13.61
N ALA A 183 -14.91 4.32 -12.64
CA ALA A 183 -16.19 4.76 -12.09
C ALA A 183 -16.88 5.85 -12.94
N GLY A 184 -16.29 6.29 -14.06
CA GLY A 184 -16.82 7.39 -14.88
C GLY A 184 -16.78 8.74 -14.17
N ALA A 185 -15.79 8.97 -13.31
CA ALA A 185 -15.63 10.15 -12.48
C ALA A 185 -14.23 10.80 -12.62
N ALA A 186 -13.54 10.55 -13.75
CA ALA A 186 -12.20 11.08 -14.00
C ALA A 186 -12.13 12.62 -13.88
N GLU A 187 -13.19 13.30 -14.29
CA GLU A 187 -13.30 14.77 -14.20
C GLU A 187 -13.38 15.30 -12.77
N ARG A 188 -13.60 14.41 -11.78
CA ARG A 188 -13.61 14.78 -10.35
C ARG A 188 -12.24 14.68 -9.69
N VAL A 189 -11.25 14.13 -10.38
CA VAL A 189 -9.86 14.16 -9.90
C VAL A 189 -9.40 15.62 -9.86
N PRO A 190 -8.95 16.13 -8.69
CA PRO A 190 -8.55 17.53 -8.58
C PRO A 190 -7.42 17.91 -9.53
N THR A 191 -7.51 19.12 -10.11
CA THR A 191 -6.47 19.70 -10.98
C THR A 191 -5.82 20.95 -10.36
N ASP A 192 -6.30 21.38 -9.19
CA ASP A 192 -5.89 22.58 -8.46
C ASP A 192 -4.77 22.31 -7.43
N ARG A 193 -4.34 21.07 -7.32
CA ARG A 193 -3.32 20.59 -6.38
C ARG A 193 -2.48 19.48 -7.00
N PRO A 194 -1.28 19.16 -6.45
CA PRO A 194 -0.51 18.03 -6.92
C PRO A 194 -1.26 16.72 -6.63
N ILE A 195 -1.30 15.84 -7.61
CA ILE A 195 -1.82 14.49 -7.51
C ILE A 195 -0.70 13.55 -7.98
N ASP A 196 -0.23 12.68 -7.11
CA ASP A 196 0.84 11.71 -7.42
C ASP A 196 0.35 10.51 -8.22
N SER A 197 -0.98 10.34 -8.28
CA SER A 197 -1.66 9.29 -9.03
C SER A 197 -1.65 9.60 -10.53
N ILE A 198 -1.42 8.57 -11.33
CA ILE A 198 -1.70 8.59 -12.77
C ILE A 198 -2.84 7.63 -13.09
N ASP A 199 -3.51 7.84 -14.20
CA ASP A 199 -4.52 6.92 -14.72
C ASP A 199 -3.85 5.81 -15.52
N THR A 200 -3.95 4.57 -15.05
CA THR A 200 -3.42 3.37 -15.70
C THR A 200 -4.51 2.50 -16.33
N SER A 201 -5.72 3.02 -16.48
CA SER A 201 -6.89 2.26 -16.92
C SER A 201 -6.71 1.63 -18.31
N GLU A 202 -6.17 2.36 -19.28
CA GLU A 202 -5.92 1.86 -20.63
C GLU A 202 -4.93 0.70 -20.64
N PHE A 203 -3.90 0.77 -19.78
CA PHE A 203 -2.96 -0.33 -19.61
C PHE A 203 -3.63 -1.58 -19.00
N LEU A 204 -4.40 -1.41 -17.93
CA LEU A 204 -5.08 -2.52 -17.28
C LEU A 204 -6.14 -3.18 -18.18
N LEU A 205 -6.78 -2.41 -19.05
CA LEU A 205 -7.72 -2.92 -20.07
C LEU A 205 -7.03 -3.57 -21.28
N GLY A 206 -5.69 -3.49 -21.37
CA GLY A 206 -4.93 -4.03 -22.49
C GLY A 206 -4.91 -3.15 -23.75
N ASN A 207 -5.33 -1.89 -23.64
CA ASN A 207 -5.32 -0.92 -24.73
C ASN A 207 -3.98 -0.17 -24.86
N SER A 208 -3.10 -0.30 -23.88
CA SER A 208 -1.74 0.27 -23.86
C SER A 208 -0.72 -0.80 -23.47
N GLU A 209 0.47 -0.73 -24.05
CA GLU A 209 1.60 -1.62 -23.69
C GLU A 209 2.33 -1.15 -22.43
N THR A 210 2.14 0.10 -22.03
CA THR A 210 2.81 0.70 -20.85
C THR A 210 1.81 1.24 -19.87
N SER A 211 2.16 1.20 -18.58
CA SER A 211 1.34 1.78 -17.50
C SER A 211 1.30 3.32 -17.54
N GLY A 212 2.21 3.96 -18.27
CA GLY A 212 2.39 5.40 -18.29
C GLY A 212 3.15 5.95 -17.08
N ARG A 213 3.49 5.12 -16.07
CA ARG A 213 4.30 5.57 -14.94
C ARG A 213 5.78 5.54 -15.29
N GLU A 214 6.35 6.72 -15.47
CA GLU A 214 7.74 6.88 -15.89
C GLU A 214 8.72 6.65 -14.74
N HIS A 215 8.33 7.00 -13.49
CA HIS A 215 9.19 6.84 -12.31
C HIS A 215 8.40 6.61 -11.02
N VAL A 216 9.07 6.02 -10.05
CA VAL A 216 8.62 5.92 -8.65
C VAL A 216 9.71 6.50 -7.76
N MET A 217 9.32 7.45 -6.92
CA MET A 217 10.18 8.02 -5.88
C MET A 217 9.88 7.38 -4.54
N LEU A 218 10.92 7.00 -3.81
CA LEU A 218 10.80 6.34 -2.52
C LEU A 218 11.38 7.25 -1.43
N ALA A 219 10.52 7.62 -0.48
CA ALA A 219 10.91 8.41 0.67
C ALA A 219 11.33 7.51 1.84
N GLY A 220 12.18 8.03 2.70
CA GLY A 220 12.57 7.39 3.94
C GLY A 220 11.62 7.73 5.11
N PRO A 221 11.87 7.15 6.28
CA PRO A 221 11.08 7.39 7.48
C PRO A 221 11.14 8.84 7.97
N ASP A 222 12.13 9.61 7.54
CA ASP A 222 12.29 11.03 7.81
C ASP A 222 11.57 11.93 6.77
N GLY A 223 10.89 11.35 5.80
CA GLY A 223 10.22 12.06 4.71
C GLY A 223 11.14 12.53 3.59
N GLU A 224 12.44 12.28 3.69
CA GLU A 224 13.41 12.67 2.67
C GLU A 224 13.50 11.62 1.56
N MET A 225 13.69 12.06 0.31
CA MET A 225 13.81 11.16 -0.84
C MET A 225 15.07 10.32 -0.73
N MET A 226 14.91 9.02 -0.81
CA MET A 226 15.98 8.04 -0.74
C MET A 226 16.37 7.49 -2.11
N SER A 227 15.43 7.31 -3.01
CA SER A 227 15.72 6.81 -4.35
C SER A 227 14.69 7.25 -5.38
N VAL A 228 15.10 7.16 -6.65
CA VAL A 228 14.24 7.22 -7.83
C VAL A 228 14.44 5.95 -8.63
N LYS A 229 13.34 5.28 -8.94
CA LYS A 229 13.28 4.16 -9.88
C LYS A 229 12.60 4.64 -11.16
N TYR A 230 13.21 4.40 -12.29
CA TYR A 230 12.64 4.66 -13.62
C TYR A 230 12.99 3.48 -14.54
N ASP A 231 12.03 3.05 -15.35
CA ASP A 231 12.17 1.81 -16.12
C ASP A 231 12.71 0.67 -15.22
N ARG A 232 13.82 0.07 -15.59
CA ARG A 232 14.53 -0.98 -14.82
C ARG A 232 15.66 -0.43 -13.94
N VAL A 233 15.95 0.86 -14.01
CA VAL A 233 17.06 1.49 -13.29
C VAL A 233 16.59 2.07 -11.98
N LYS A 234 17.38 1.86 -10.93
CA LYS A 234 17.19 2.49 -9.63
C LYS A 234 18.42 3.26 -9.22
N VAL A 235 18.21 4.52 -8.88
CA VAL A 235 19.24 5.42 -8.35
C VAL A 235 18.96 5.66 -6.88
N ILE A 236 19.90 5.29 -6.01
CA ILE A 236 19.78 5.40 -4.56
C ILE A 236 20.69 6.51 -4.07
N PHE A 237 20.09 7.52 -3.44
CA PHE A 237 20.78 8.67 -2.82
C PHE A 237 21.09 8.42 -1.34
N ARG A 238 20.20 7.69 -0.65
CA ARG A 238 20.28 7.36 0.77
C ARG A 238 19.67 5.98 0.99
N TYR A 239 20.12 5.25 1.99
CA TYR A 239 19.57 3.94 2.33
C TYR A 239 19.74 3.62 3.82
N ALA A 240 18.92 2.68 4.30
CA ALA A 240 19.07 2.04 5.61
C ALA A 240 19.17 0.52 5.45
N GLU A 241 19.99 -0.12 6.25
CA GLU A 241 20.18 -1.58 6.23
C GLU A 241 19.41 -2.31 7.35
N GLY A 242 18.52 -1.61 8.05
CA GLY A 242 17.70 -2.15 9.11
C GLY A 242 17.14 -1.06 10.02
N LEU A 243 16.18 -1.44 10.84
CA LEU A 243 15.50 -0.54 11.80
C LEU A 243 16.47 0.12 12.79
N ASP A 244 17.50 -0.63 13.20
CA ASP A 244 18.52 -0.21 14.18
C ASP A 244 19.75 0.42 13.53
N LYS A 245 19.76 0.58 12.21
CA LYS A 245 20.89 1.11 11.45
C LYS A 245 20.66 2.57 11.08
N PRO A 246 21.74 3.38 11.04
CA PRO A 246 21.63 4.76 10.57
C PRO A 246 21.30 4.81 9.09
N ILE A 247 20.65 5.91 8.68
CA ILE A 247 20.50 6.24 7.27
C ILE A 247 21.86 6.67 6.73
N VAL A 248 22.33 5.99 5.69
CA VAL A 248 23.61 6.24 5.03
C VAL A 248 23.39 7.08 3.78
N THR A 249 24.20 8.13 3.62
CA THR A 249 24.30 8.90 2.38
C THR A 249 25.65 8.57 1.72
N PRO A 250 25.66 7.77 0.63
CA PRO A 250 26.91 7.46 -0.06
C PRO A 250 27.51 8.71 -0.70
N MET A 251 28.83 8.74 -0.87
CA MET A 251 29.54 9.86 -1.51
C MET A 251 29.06 10.12 -2.94
N MET A 252 28.69 9.06 -3.65
CA MET A 252 28.03 9.12 -4.96
C MET A 252 26.78 8.25 -4.90
N PRO A 253 25.66 8.63 -5.55
CA PRO A 253 24.48 7.79 -5.62
C PRO A 253 24.82 6.40 -6.18
N MET A 254 24.19 5.38 -5.64
CA MET A 254 24.31 4.01 -6.17
C MET A 254 23.34 3.82 -7.32
N VAL A 255 23.71 3.01 -8.30
CA VAL A 255 22.87 2.68 -9.46
C VAL A 255 22.79 1.16 -9.63
N PHE A 256 21.56 0.68 -9.80
CA PHE A 256 21.27 -0.74 -10.03
C PHE A 256 20.40 -0.91 -11.28
N ASP A 257 20.71 -1.93 -12.08
CA ASP A 257 19.84 -2.43 -13.15
C ASP A 257 19.03 -3.62 -12.59
N LEU A 258 17.79 -3.37 -12.21
CA LEU A 258 16.92 -4.34 -11.53
C LEU A 258 16.53 -5.54 -12.41
N SER A 259 16.67 -5.44 -13.74
CA SER A 259 16.40 -6.56 -14.64
C SER A 259 17.49 -7.63 -14.60
N SER A 260 18.73 -7.21 -14.41
CA SER A 260 19.89 -8.11 -14.34
C SER A 260 20.35 -8.37 -12.90
N ASP A 261 20.01 -7.47 -11.96
CA ASP A 261 20.38 -7.51 -10.55
C ASP A 261 19.17 -7.17 -9.65
N PRO A 262 18.14 -8.02 -9.59
CA PRO A 262 16.98 -7.79 -8.73
C PRO A 262 17.32 -7.76 -7.23
N GLY A 263 18.47 -8.31 -6.86
CA GLY A 263 18.98 -8.31 -5.49
C GLY A 263 19.79 -7.07 -5.13
N GLU A 264 19.92 -6.08 -6.02
CA GLU A 264 20.64 -4.82 -5.77
C GLU A 264 22.03 -5.03 -5.13
N LYS A 265 22.81 -6.00 -5.70
CA LYS A 265 24.12 -6.41 -5.17
C LYS A 265 25.29 -5.71 -5.88
N PHE A 266 25.10 -5.31 -7.14
CA PHE A 266 26.16 -4.82 -8.01
C PHE A 266 25.92 -3.34 -8.35
N ASN A 267 26.43 -2.44 -7.50
CA ASN A 267 26.39 -1.01 -7.79
C ASN A 267 27.21 -0.70 -9.04
N LEU A 268 26.55 -0.33 -10.12
CA LEU A 268 27.17 -0.02 -11.42
C LEU A 268 28.20 1.12 -11.32
N MET A 269 28.00 2.06 -10.42
CA MET A 269 28.93 3.18 -10.22
C MET A 269 30.26 2.77 -9.59
N SER A 270 30.34 1.61 -8.95
CA SER A 270 31.60 1.10 -8.40
C SER A 270 32.56 0.59 -9.48
N THR A 271 32.04 0.25 -10.66
CA THR A 271 32.81 -0.43 -11.71
C THR A 271 32.72 0.25 -13.08
N LYS A 272 31.72 1.10 -13.30
CA LYS A 272 31.40 1.69 -14.61
C LYS A 272 31.02 3.16 -14.50
N LEU A 273 32.03 4.04 -14.27
CA LEU A 273 31.79 5.49 -14.18
C LEU A 273 31.20 6.12 -15.45
N ASP A 274 31.34 5.46 -16.59
CA ASP A 274 30.71 5.85 -17.86
C ASP A 274 29.17 5.74 -17.82
N MET A 275 28.60 5.06 -16.82
CA MET A 275 27.16 4.97 -16.60
C MET A 275 26.54 6.19 -15.88
N MET A 276 27.31 7.27 -15.66
CA MET A 276 26.81 8.48 -14.99
C MET A 276 25.60 9.13 -15.67
N TRP A 277 25.38 8.89 -16.97
CA TRP A 277 24.19 9.35 -17.70
C TRP A 277 22.88 8.82 -17.10
N MET A 278 22.93 7.68 -16.38
CA MET A 278 21.76 7.11 -15.67
C MET A 278 21.25 8.00 -14.55
N PHE A 279 22.03 8.97 -14.07
CA PHE A 279 21.56 9.93 -13.07
C PHE A 279 20.58 10.96 -13.62
N ALA A 280 20.67 11.28 -14.91
CA ALA A 280 19.91 12.40 -15.49
C ALA A 280 18.39 12.26 -15.28
N PRO A 281 17.72 11.13 -15.62
CA PRO A 281 16.30 10.99 -15.38
C PRO A 281 15.92 11.05 -13.89
N ALA A 282 16.77 10.49 -13.01
CA ALA A 282 16.52 10.52 -11.58
C ALA A 282 16.62 11.93 -10.99
N PHE A 283 17.60 12.73 -11.42
CA PHE A 283 17.72 14.12 -10.99
C PHE A 283 16.62 15.01 -11.57
N GLU A 284 16.17 14.75 -12.78
CA GLU A 284 15.03 15.44 -13.39
C GLU A 284 13.74 15.19 -12.58
N ALA A 285 13.43 13.92 -12.27
CA ALA A 285 12.29 13.56 -11.43
C ALA A 285 12.39 14.20 -10.03
N LEU A 286 13.57 14.14 -9.40
CA LEU A 286 13.81 14.77 -8.10
C LEU A 286 13.66 16.29 -8.14
N GLY A 287 14.10 16.91 -9.23
CA GLY A 287 13.95 18.36 -9.46
C GLY A 287 12.48 18.76 -9.60
N ALA A 288 11.70 18.01 -10.37
CA ALA A 288 10.27 18.21 -10.52
C ALA A 288 9.53 18.05 -9.18
N TYR A 289 9.87 17.03 -8.40
CA TYR A 289 9.32 16.82 -7.06
C TYR A 289 9.62 18.02 -6.14
N LYS A 290 10.87 18.48 -6.06
CA LYS A 290 11.25 19.62 -5.23
C LYS A 290 10.49 20.89 -5.63
N ALA A 291 10.35 21.15 -6.92
CA ALA A 291 9.58 22.29 -7.41
C ALA A 291 8.08 22.18 -7.05
N SER A 292 7.53 20.96 -7.06
CA SER A 292 6.16 20.71 -6.60
C SER A 292 6.00 20.97 -5.10
N VAL A 293 6.91 20.50 -4.26
CA VAL A 293 6.89 20.73 -2.81
C VAL A 293 7.10 22.21 -2.46
N GLU A 294 7.92 22.93 -3.24
CA GLU A 294 8.09 24.38 -3.06
C GLU A 294 6.78 25.14 -3.35
N LYS A 295 6.07 24.74 -4.40
CA LYS A 295 4.78 25.33 -4.77
C LYS A 295 3.65 24.92 -3.81
N TYR A 296 3.67 23.68 -3.34
CA TYR A 296 2.68 23.06 -2.46
C TYR A 296 3.38 22.44 -1.25
N PRO A 297 3.76 23.26 -0.26
CA PRO A 297 4.53 22.78 0.90
C PRO A 297 3.78 21.72 1.69
N ASN A 298 4.53 20.76 2.23
CA ASN A 298 3.99 19.75 3.13
C ASN A 298 3.35 20.41 4.36
N ILE A 299 2.19 19.90 4.76
CA ILE A 299 1.48 20.35 5.95
C ILE A 299 2.27 19.89 7.17
N LYS A 300 2.60 20.83 8.06
CA LYS A 300 3.30 20.50 9.32
C LYS A 300 2.36 19.73 10.23
N PRO A 301 2.83 18.69 10.93
CA PRO A 301 2.02 18.00 11.93
C PRO A 301 1.42 18.96 12.95
N GLY A 302 0.14 18.79 13.28
CA GLY A 302 -0.57 19.63 14.26
C GLY A 302 -1.00 21.01 13.75
N VAL A 303 -0.85 21.32 12.47
CA VAL A 303 -1.35 22.55 11.85
C VAL A 303 -2.66 22.25 11.12
N ASP A 304 -3.68 23.08 11.37
CA ASP A 304 -4.92 23.03 10.62
C ASP A 304 -4.67 23.34 9.15
N PHE A 305 -5.19 22.49 8.27
CA PHE A 305 -5.05 22.67 6.83
C PHE A 305 -6.36 23.23 6.23
N PRO A 306 -6.37 24.49 5.79
CA PRO A 306 -7.56 25.12 5.25
C PRO A 306 -7.95 24.65 3.84
N GLY A 307 -7.17 23.74 3.22
CA GLY A 307 -7.30 23.34 1.82
C GLY A 307 -6.46 24.17 0.86
N TYR A 308 -6.33 23.71 -0.39
CA TYR A 308 -5.58 24.41 -1.45
C TYR A 308 -6.44 25.37 -2.27
N GLY A 309 -7.74 25.48 -2.03
CA GLY A 309 -8.64 26.35 -2.80
C GLY A 309 -10.11 26.16 -2.43
N SER A 310 -10.98 26.90 -3.13
CA SER A 310 -12.41 27.03 -2.85
C SER A 310 -13.25 25.74 -2.92
N HIS A 311 -12.71 24.67 -3.43
CA HIS A 311 -13.41 23.38 -3.51
C HIS A 311 -13.18 22.47 -2.30
N GLY A 312 -12.26 22.82 -1.38
CA GLY A 312 -11.94 22.02 -0.18
C GLY A 312 -12.69 22.45 1.09
N ALA A 313 -13.17 23.66 1.14
CA ALA A 313 -13.66 24.25 2.40
C ALA A 313 -15.09 23.80 2.82
N GLU A 314 -15.88 23.27 1.90
CA GLU A 314 -17.28 22.92 2.22
C GLU A 314 -17.50 21.50 2.78
N HIS A 315 -16.48 20.63 2.74
CA HIS A 315 -16.66 19.22 3.11
C HIS A 315 -15.71 18.68 4.21
N VAL A 316 -14.79 19.49 4.71
CA VAL A 316 -13.95 19.10 5.85
C VAL A 316 -14.43 19.85 7.09
N VAL A 317 -15.51 19.36 7.68
CA VAL A 317 -15.76 19.63 9.10
C VAL A 317 -14.79 18.74 9.87
N ALA A 318 -13.58 19.23 10.13
CA ALA A 318 -12.70 18.60 11.09
C ALA A 318 -13.45 18.58 12.45
N PRO A 319 -13.43 17.46 13.18
CA PRO A 319 -13.92 17.45 14.55
C PRO A 319 -13.11 18.49 15.34
N LYS A 320 -13.77 19.42 16.02
CA LYS A 320 -13.14 20.49 16.79
C LYS A 320 -12.36 20.02 18.02
N GLU A 321 -12.21 18.73 18.23
CA GLU A 321 -11.39 18.15 19.30
C GLU A 321 -10.63 16.96 18.75
N SER A 322 -9.33 17.13 18.53
CA SER A 322 -8.45 16.01 18.19
C SER A 322 -8.32 15.12 19.42
N ALA A 323 -8.52 13.82 19.25
CA ALA A 323 -8.27 12.81 20.28
C ALA A 323 -6.80 12.80 20.80
N TRP A 324 -5.96 13.70 20.31
CA TRP A 324 -4.57 13.91 20.68
C TRP A 324 -4.39 14.82 21.91
N GLU A 325 -5.32 15.74 22.17
CA GLU A 325 -5.18 16.68 23.29
C GLU A 325 -5.39 16.05 24.67
N HIS A 326 -6.08 14.90 24.74
CA HIS A 326 -6.27 14.19 26.00
C HIS A 326 -5.13 13.27 26.46
N ARG A 327 -4.05 13.14 25.68
CA ARG A 327 -2.90 12.30 26.08
C ARG A 327 -1.76 13.03 26.78
N ASN A 328 -1.79 14.36 26.83
CA ASN A 328 -0.68 15.17 27.38
C ASN A 328 -1.11 16.24 28.37
N SER A 329 -2.23 16.09 29.06
CA SER A 329 -2.51 16.91 30.24
C SER A 329 -1.98 16.21 31.50
N PRO A 330 -1.27 16.95 32.38
CA PRO A 330 -0.49 16.42 33.50
C PRO A 330 -1.33 15.70 34.55
#